data_d7e14ceb41a340afcec76b24406ac73c
#
_entry.id   d7e14ceb41a340afcec76b24406ac73c
#
_cell.length_a   1.000
_cell.length_b   1.000
_cell.length_c   1.000
_cell.angle_alpha   90.00
_cell.angle_beta   90.00
_cell.angle_gamma   90.00
#
_symmetry.space_group_name_H-M   'P 1'
#
loop_
_entity.id
_entity.type
_entity.pdbx_description
1 polymer ?
#
loop_
_entity_poly.entity_id
_entity_poly.type
_entity_poly.pdbx_seq_one_letter_code
_entity_poly.pdbx_strand_id
1 'polypeptide(L)'
;MGGTRRQLLTSPQSEQSFIVTNILFSKLNGNDIESLEKLLKEMSDSRFTIPDFPPEHSKRETLRLGNYFLPQVFNKTGLTSKVPPSNVHDLLNHLEFHCGTLYYADLVIEAMFRSGRNIKKNKSYLDFGSSSGRVVRVLKAAYPESNWFGCDPITEAIEWAKENLPGINFYNSSQIPPLPYNDNQFAMVFAISIWSHFSEKAAITWFKEINRIIEPTGLLIFSTHGLNSLQYYYQNDGKPETEVQKAGETLLETGFCYEDVFKPGHYGLDLSDWGNCYILPEWILGNLLCDWKLLLYQVGRADLNQDVYVLEKK
;
A
#
# COMPACT_ATOMS: atom_id res chain seq x y z
N MET A 1 -12.66 6.16 29.27
CA MET A 1 -12.61 4.69 29.25
C MET A 1 -11.93 4.29 27.93
N GLY A 2 -10.61 4.28 27.90
CA GLY A 2 -9.84 3.97 26.71
C GLY A 2 -8.70 3.01 27.09
N GLY A 3 -8.92 1.72 26.99
CA GLY A 3 -7.87 0.79 27.41
C GLY A 3 -8.01 -0.66 27.00
N THR A 4 -8.76 -1.01 25.93
CA THR A 4 -8.92 -2.44 25.64
C THR A 4 -8.92 -2.82 24.15
N ARG A 5 -8.70 -1.87 23.21
CA ARG A 5 -8.83 -2.15 21.77
C ARG A 5 -7.56 -2.69 21.08
N ARG A 6 -6.39 -2.67 21.71
CA ARG A 6 -5.12 -3.12 21.08
C ARG A 6 -4.72 -4.57 21.32
N GLN A 7 -5.36 -5.30 22.24
CA GLN A 7 -4.97 -6.68 22.56
C GLN A 7 -5.52 -7.76 21.61
N LEU A 8 -6.46 -7.45 20.70
CA LEU A 8 -7.00 -8.43 19.74
C LEU A 8 -6.20 -8.54 18.43
N LEU A 9 -5.14 -7.74 18.25
CA LEU A 9 -4.37 -7.65 17.01
C LEU A 9 -3.10 -8.50 16.97
N THR A 10 -2.81 -9.30 17.99
CA THR A 10 -1.61 -10.12 18.04
C THR A 10 -1.87 -11.59 17.79
N SER A 11 -2.30 -11.96 16.58
CA SER A 11 -1.84 -13.24 16.05
C SER A 11 -0.32 -13.08 15.79
N PRO A 12 0.54 -14.07 16.14
CA PRO A 12 1.96 -13.95 15.86
C PRO A 12 2.14 -13.78 14.35
N GLN A 13 2.45 -12.53 13.92
CA GLN A 13 2.81 -12.29 12.54
C GLN A 13 4.11 -13.06 12.31
N SER A 14 4.11 -13.97 11.36
CA SER A 14 5.30 -14.76 11.03
C SER A 14 6.45 -13.84 10.62
N GLU A 15 7.72 -14.26 10.77
CA GLU A 15 8.89 -13.51 10.29
C GLU A 15 8.78 -13.08 8.83
N GLN A 16 7.98 -13.79 8.03
CA GLN A 16 7.66 -13.47 6.64
C GLN A 16 6.88 -12.16 6.47
N SER A 17 6.21 -11.67 7.50
CA SER A 17 5.46 -10.40 7.47
C SER A 17 6.33 -9.14 7.60
N PHE A 18 7.66 -9.29 7.74
CA PHE A 18 8.62 -8.20 7.96
C PHE A 18 9.82 -8.25 7.02
N ILE A 19 9.65 -8.75 5.81
CA ILE A 19 10.76 -9.01 4.87
C ILE A 19 11.51 -7.71 4.56
N VAL A 20 10.80 -6.68 4.13
CA VAL A 20 11.39 -5.38 3.76
C VAL A 20 11.98 -4.70 4.98
N THR A 21 11.23 -4.69 6.08
CA THR A 21 11.67 -4.14 7.36
C THR A 21 12.97 -4.80 7.83
N ASN A 22 13.07 -6.12 7.77
CA ASN A 22 14.29 -6.84 8.16
C ASN A 22 15.48 -6.54 7.23
N ILE A 23 15.26 -6.44 5.92
CA ILE A 23 16.32 -6.03 4.97
C ILE A 23 16.87 -4.64 5.33
N LEU A 24 15.99 -3.68 5.57
CA LEU A 24 16.42 -2.32 5.91
C LEU A 24 17.06 -2.24 7.30
N PHE A 25 16.48 -2.91 8.29
CA PHE A 25 16.99 -2.95 9.64
C PHE A 25 18.39 -3.59 9.72
N SER A 26 18.65 -4.63 8.94
CA SER A 26 19.97 -5.29 8.88
C SER A 26 21.12 -4.40 8.40
N LYS A 27 20.81 -3.23 7.82
CA LYS A 27 21.80 -2.23 7.44
C LYS A 27 22.27 -1.35 8.60
N LEU A 28 21.56 -1.40 9.74
CA LEU A 28 21.93 -0.67 10.96
C LEU A 28 22.88 -1.51 11.82
N ASN A 29 23.75 -0.84 12.55
CA ASN A 29 24.58 -1.47 13.57
C ASN A 29 24.12 -1.05 14.99
N GLY A 30 24.73 -1.61 16.02
CA GLY A 30 24.38 -1.33 17.42
C GLY A 30 24.48 0.15 17.76
N ASN A 31 25.53 0.85 17.30
CA ASN A 31 25.75 2.27 17.58
C ASN A 31 24.65 3.15 16.96
N ASP A 32 24.08 2.75 15.81
CA ASP A 32 22.97 3.48 15.19
C ASP A 32 21.73 3.41 16.07
N ILE A 33 21.44 2.22 16.59
CA ILE A 33 20.29 1.98 17.46
C ILE A 33 20.47 2.70 18.79
N GLU A 34 21.66 2.58 19.43
CA GLU A 34 21.99 3.29 20.66
C GLU A 34 21.87 4.81 20.50
N SER A 35 22.26 5.36 19.33
CA SER A 35 22.12 6.80 19.04
C SER A 35 20.67 7.24 19.04
N LEU A 36 19.76 6.41 18.49
CA LEU A 36 18.32 6.69 18.51
C LEU A 36 17.77 6.56 19.93
N GLU A 37 18.11 5.48 20.66
CA GLU A 37 17.67 5.28 22.05
C GLU A 37 18.08 6.43 22.96
N LYS A 38 19.33 6.93 22.79
CA LYS A 38 19.83 8.10 23.52
C LYS A 38 19.00 9.34 23.21
N LEU A 39 18.75 9.62 21.92
CA LEU A 39 17.91 10.75 21.51
C LEU A 39 16.50 10.65 22.09
N LEU A 40 15.87 9.48 21.98
CA LEU A 40 14.52 9.27 22.48
C LEU A 40 14.44 9.39 24.00
N LYS A 41 15.49 8.97 24.73
CA LYS A 41 15.59 9.17 26.18
C LYS A 41 15.71 10.65 26.54
N GLU A 42 16.52 11.41 25.81
CA GLU A 42 16.63 12.87 25.99
C GLU A 42 15.31 13.60 25.66
N MET A 43 14.50 13.06 24.74
CA MET A 43 13.18 13.58 24.37
C MET A 43 12.06 13.10 25.30
N SER A 44 12.27 12.05 26.10
CA SER A 44 11.21 11.42 26.92
C SER A 44 10.67 12.32 28.03
N ASP A 45 11.43 13.35 28.43
CA ASP A 45 10.94 14.42 29.30
C ASP A 45 9.85 15.28 28.61
N SER A 46 9.61 15.07 27.32
CA SER A 46 8.70 15.85 26.47
C SER A 46 7.77 14.99 25.61
N ARG A 47 6.88 14.18 26.19
CA ARG A 47 5.67 13.63 25.55
C ARG A 47 5.80 12.48 24.51
N PHE A 48 6.96 11.95 24.20
CA PHE A 48 7.08 10.78 23.34
C PHE A 48 7.21 9.50 24.18
N THR A 49 6.11 8.80 24.38
CA THR A 49 6.17 7.38 24.78
C THR A 49 6.34 6.55 23.54
N ILE A 50 7.44 5.79 23.44
CA ILE A 50 7.54 4.69 22.48
C ILE A 50 6.53 3.65 22.96
N PRO A 51 5.50 3.33 22.17
CA PRO A 51 4.58 2.28 22.58
C PRO A 51 5.35 0.97 22.76
N ASP A 52 4.98 0.16 23.76
CA ASP A 52 5.43 -1.23 23.89
C ASP A 52 4.90 -2.04 22.71
N PHE A 53 5.58 -1.98 21.57
CA PHE A 53 5.28 -2.82 20.43
C PHE A 53 5.97 -4.17 20.56
N PRO A 54 5.36 -5.26 20.04
CA PRO A 54 6.09 -6.51 19.82
C PRO A 54 7.41 -6.25 19.07
N PRO A 55 8.47 -7.07 19.31
CA PRO A 55 9.81 -6.82 18.76
C PRO A 55 9.87 -6.50 17.26
N GLU A 56 9.00 -7.11 16.47
CA GLU A 56 8.91 -6.88 15.03
C GLU A 56 8.36 -5.49 14.68
N HIS A 57 7.36 -5.02 15.43
CA HIS A 57 6.83 -3.67 15.29
C HIS A 57 7.87 -2.64 15.73
N SER A 58 8.69 -2.95 16.73
CA SER A 58 9.76 -2.06 17.19
C SER A 58 10.81 -1.80 16.10
N LYS A 59 11.09 -2.76 15.20
CA LYS A 59 12.00 -2.55 14.07
C LYS A 59 11.47 -1.52 13.06
N ARG A 60 10.17 -1.58 12.71
CA ARG A 60 9.54 -0.55 11.85
C ARG A 60 9.63 0.82 12.50
N GLU A 61 9.31 0.88 13.77
CA GLU A 61 9.33 2.13 14.52
C GLU A 61 10.75 2.70 14.65
N THR A 62 11.74 1.86 14.93
CA THR A 62 13.16 2.26 14.95
C THR A 62 13.60 2.82 13.60
N LEU A 63 13.25 2.17 12.49
CA LEU A 63 13.57 2.66 11.15
C LEU A 63 12.89 4.00 10.87
N ARG A 64 11.61 4.14 11.21
CA ARG A 64 10.82 5.34 10.99
C ARG A 64 11.34 6.52 11.79
N LEU A 65 11.46 6.35 13.11
CA LEU A 65 11.93 7.40 14.02
C LEU A 65 13.37 7.75 13.74
N GLY A 66 14.23 6.75 13.54
CA GLY A 66 15.64 6.98 13.21
C GLY A 66 15.82 7.75 11.92
N ASN A 67 15.08 7.41 10.88
CA ASN A 67 15.15 8.11 9.61
C ASN A 67 14.59 9.55 9.69
N TYR A 68 13.63 9.80 10.55
CA TYR A 68 13.06 11.12 10.77
C TYR A 68 13.97 12.02 11.63
N PHE A 69 14.43 11.51 12.79
CA PHE A 69 15.18 12.32 13.77
C PHE A 69 16.69 12.31 13.57
N LEU A 70 17.25 11.25 12.98
CA LEU A 70 18.69 11.05 12.75
C LEU A 70 18.97 10.65 11.29
N PRO A 71 18.51 11.43 10.29
CA PRO A 71 18.63 11.03 8.89
C PRO A 71 20.08 10.81 8.46
N GLN A 72 21.04 11.55 9.03
CA GLN A 72 22.47 11.40 8.74
C GLN A 72 23.05 10.07 9.23
N VAL A 73 22.42 9.42 10.24
CA VAL A 73 22.83 8.11 10.75
C VAL A 73 22.12 6.99 9.99
N PHE A 74 20.85 7.22 9.65
CA PHE A 74 19.99 6.22 9.04
C PHE A 74 20.03 6.24 7.49
N ASN A 75 20.75 7.19 6.85
CA ASN A 75 20.87 7.30 5.39
C ASN A 75 21.37 6.01 4.71
N LYS A 76 22.16 5.19 5.42
CA LYS A 76 22.65 3.89 4.95
C LYS A 76 21.53 2.87 4.67
N THR A 77 20.34 3.07 5.25
CA THR A 77 19.18 2.23 4.93
C THR A 77 18.68 2.45 3.50
N GLY A 78 18.96 3.62 2.94
CA GLY A 78 18.43 4.07 1.66
C GLY A 78 17.03 4.71 1.77
N LEU A 79 16.43 4.74 2.97
CA LEU A 79 15.20 5.48 3.21
C LEU A 79 15.47 6.98 3.15
N THR A 80 14.52 7.72 2.61
CA THR A 80 14.58 9.20 2.61
C THR A 80 13.74 9.78 3.74
N SER A 81 14.26 10.79 4.44
CA SER A 81 13.54 11.55 5.45
C SER A 81 12.62 12.63 4.87
N LYS A 82 12.62 12.80 3.54
CA LYS A 82 11.79 13.82 2.89
C LYS A 82 10.32 13.50 3.03
N VAL A 83 9.55 14.51 3.43
CA VAL A 83 8.10 14.43 3.66
C VAL A 83 7.43 15.41 2.70
N PRO A 84 6.42 15.00 1.93
CA PRO A 84 5.67 15.93 1.11
C PRO A 84 4.89 16.94 1.99
N PRO A 85 4.62 18.15 1.49
CA PRO A 85 3.79 19.09 2.21
C PRO A 85 2.35 18.58 2.38
N SER A 86 1.68 19.02 3.43
CA SER A 86 0.33 18.52 3.82
C SER A 86 -0.75 18.71 2.76
N ASN A 87 -0.59 19.68 1.86
CA ASN A 87 -1.50 19.92 0.75
C ASN A 87 -1.33 18.93 -0.41
N VAL A 88 -0.29 18.13 -0.41
CA VAL A 88 -0.04 17.11 -1.45
C VAL A 88 -0.83 15.82 -1.19
N HIS A 89 -1.09 15.52 0.10
CA HIS A 89 -1.87 14.33 0.47
C HIS A 89 -2.40 14.42 1.90
N ASP A 90 -3.69 14.27 2.09
CA ASP A 90 -4.36 14.38 3.41
C ASP A 90 -3.88 13.35 4.44
N LEU A 91 -3.48 12.14 3.99
CA LEU A 91 -2.97 11.08 4.87
C LEU A 91 -1.58 11.40 5.48
N LEU A 92 -0.91 12.46 5.03
CA LEU A 92 0.45 12.82 5.47
C LEU A 92 0.49 13.62 6.76
N ASN A 93 -0.64 13.98 7.32
CA ASN A 93 -0.72 14.60 8.65
C ASN A 93 -0.39 13.62 9.79
N HIS A 94 -0.22 12.33 9.50
CA HIS A 94 0.14 11.31 10.47
C HIS A 94 1.64 11.01 10.42
N LEU A 95 2.32 11.08 11.56
CA LEU A 95 3.76 10.76 11.69
C LEU A 95 4.13 9.38 11.14
N GLU A 96 3.21 8.43 11.17
CA GLU A 96 3.41 7.07 10.65
C GLU A 96 3.68 7.00 9.14
N PHE A 97 3.31 8.05 8.38
CA PHE A 97 3.56 8.12 6.94
C PHE A 97 4.83 8.89 6.57
N HIS A 98 5.53 9.44 7.56
CA HIS A 98 6.82 10.06 7.33
C HIS A 98 7.83 8.98 6.89
N CYS A 99 8.66 9.30 5.92
CA CYS A 99 9.71 8.42 5.41
C CYS A 99 9.21 7.18 4.63
N GLY A 100 7.92 7.08 4.36
CA GLY A 100 7.30 5.98 3.63
C GLY A 100 6.58 4.98 4.54
N THR A 101 5.79 4.12 3.92
CA THR A 101 4.96 3.15 4.63
C THR A 101 5.60 1.77 4.60
N LEU A 102 6.35 1.44 5.66
CA LEU A 102 7.02 0.14 5.83
C LEU A 102 6.03 -1.02 5.84
N TYR A 103 4.88 -0.83 6.48
CA TYR A 103 3.83 -1.85 6.56
C TYR A 103 3.35 -2.32 5.20
N TYR A 104 2.99 -1.40 4.30
CA TYR A 104 2.51 -1.77 2.97
C TYR A 104 3.63 -2.31 2.07
N ALA A 105 4.87 -1.85 2.24
CA ALA A 105 6.00 -2.45 1.55
C ALA A 105 6.22 -3.91 1.97
N ASP A 106 6.16 -4.20 3.27
CA ASP A 106 6.20 -5.58 3.78
C ASP A 106 5.02 -6.40 3.24
N LEU A 107 3.80 -5.86 3.23
CA LEU A 107 2.59 -6.54 2.74
C LEU A 107 2.74 -6.94 1.28
N VAL A 108 3.20 -6.05 0.41
CA VAL A 108 3.41 -6.33 -1.03
C VAL A 108 4.44 -7.45 -1.22
N ILE A 109 5.56 -7.38 -0.51
CA ILE A 109 6.62 -8.39 -0.66
C ILE A 109 6.22 -9.71 -0.02
N GLU A 110 5.52 -9.71 1.11
CA GLU A 110 4.96 -10.94 1.69
C GLU A 110 3.99 -11.62 0.72
N ALA A 111 3.06 -10.88 0.12
CA ALA A 111 2.09 -11.41 -0.84
C ALA A 111 2.81 -12.01 -2.07
N MET A 112 3.83 -11.33 -2.59
CA MET A 112 4.68 -11.83 -3.66
C MET A 112 5.39 -13.13 -3.26
N PHE A 113 6.01 -13.16 -2.08
CA PHE A 113 6.74 -14.32 -1.56
C PHE A 113 5.83 -15.54 -1.36
N ARG A 114 4.64 -15.33 -0.76
CA ARG A 114 3.62 -16.39 -0.59
C ARG A 114 3.11 -16.94 -1.92
N SER A 115 3.20 -16.16 -2.99
CA SER A 115 2.88 -16.59 -4.35
C SER A 115 4.05 -17.32 -5.05
N GLY A 116 5.13 -17.64 -4.33
CA GLY A 116 6.30 -18.32 -4.85
C GLY A 116 7.19 -17.44 -5.74
N ARG A 117 7.13 -16.13 -5.57
CA ARG A 117 7.89 -15.15 -6.36
C ARG A 117 8.77 -14.27 -5.47
N ASN A 118 9.81 -13.69 -6.06
CA ASN A 118 10.73 -12.77 -5.38
C ASN A 118 11.12 -11.62 -6.30
N ILE A 119 11.54 -10.50 -5.71
CA ILE A 119 12.13 -9.38 -6.44
C ILE A 119 13.41 -9.85 -7.14
N LYS A 120 13.54 -9.49 -8.41
CA LYS A 120 14.72 -9.78 -9.24
C LYS A 120 15.42 -8.50 -9.64
N LYS A 121 16.76 -8.52 -9.63
CA LYS A 121 17.58 -7.41 -10.13
C LYS A 121 17.23 -7.10 -11.59
N ASN A 122 17.32 -5.83 -11.96
CA ASN A 122 17.09 -5.33 -13.33
C ASN A 122 15.67 -5.57 -13.89
N LYS A 123 14.72 -6.06 -13.08
CA LYS A 123 13.31 -6.12 -13.48
C LYS A 123 12.60 -4.82 -13.11
N SER A 124 11.52 -4.52 -13.81
CA SER A 124 10.70 -3.35 -13.62
C SER A 124 9.47 -3.68 -12.79
N TYR A 125 9.13 -2.80 -11.83
CA TYR A 125 8.03 -2.91 -10.89
C TYR A 125 7.28 -1.58 -10.81
N LEU A 126 5.96 -1.60 -10.78
CA LEU A 126 5.11 -0.41 -10.79
C LEU A 126 4.24 -0.33 -9.54
N ASP A 127 4.25 0.83 -8.89
CA ASP A 127 3.27 1.29 -7.90
C ASP A 127 2.17 2.06 -8.65
N PHE A 128 1.01 1.43 -8.83
CA PHE A 128 -0.15 2.01 -9.50
C PHE A 128 -1.05 2.70 -8.47
N GLY A 129 -1.23 4.01 -8.60
CA GLY A 129 -1.82 4.84 -7.56
C GLY A 129 -0.79 5.21 -6.49
N SER A 130 0.44 5.55 -6.92
CA SER A 130 1.57 5.74 -6.02
C SER A 130 1.50 6.99 -5.16
N SER A 131 0.62 7.94 -5.50
CA SER A 131 0.58 9.26 -4.88
C SER A 131 2.01 9.86 -4.81
N SER A 132 2.43 10.35 -3.67
CA SER A 132 3.80 10.86 -3.42
C SER A 132 4.88 9.77 -3.22
N GLY A 133 4.62 8.53 -3.65
CA GLY A 133 5.61 7.44 -3.61
C GLY A 133 5.84 6.81 -2.23
N ARG A 134 4.82 6.75 -1.37
CA ARG A 134 4.94 6.27 0.02
C ARG A 134 5.42 4.82 0.14
N VAL A 135 4.97 3.92 -0.74
CA VAL A 135 5.32 2.51 -0.72
C VAL A 135 6.55 2.24 -1.58
N VAL A 136 6.54 2.74 -2.81
CA VAL A 136 7.62 2.47 -3.78
C VAL A 136 9.00 2.96 -3.30
N ARG A 137 9.10 4.06 -2.54
CA ARG A 137 10.39 4.53 -1.99
C ARG A 137 10.99 3.57 -0.96
N VAL A 138 10.16 2.88 -0.19
CA VAL A 138 10.61 1.87 0.77
C VAL A 138 11.11 0.64 0.02
N LEU A 139 10.39 0.21 -1.01
CA LEU A 139 10.79 -0.89 -1.88
C LEU A 139 12.09 -0.58 -2.63
N LYS A 140 12.25 0.65 -3.14
CA LYS A 140 13.50 1.10 -3.76
C LYS A 140 14.67 1.06 -2.77
N ALA A 141 14.45 1.47 -1.53
CA ALA A 141 15.49 1.41 -0.49
C ALA A 141 15.90 -0.04 -0.19
N ALA A 142 14.95 -0.98 -0.12
CA ALA A 142 15.23 -2.40 0.13
C ALA A 142 15.87 -3.11 -1.07
N TYR A 143 15.42 -2.79 -2.29
CA TYR A 143 15.83 -3.45 -3.53
C TYR A 143 16.36 -2.42 -4.56
N PRO A 144 17.52 -1.79 -4.29
CA PRO A 144 18.05 -0.69 -5.10
C PRO A 144 18.47 -1.10 -6.53
N GLU A 145 18.70 -2.38 -6.78
CA GLU A 145 19.15 -2.90 -8.09
C GLU A 145 17.99 -3.20 -9.04
N SER A 146 16.75 -2.96 -8.62
CA SER A 146 15.55 -3.11 -9.47
C SER A 146 15.10 -1.75 -10.01
N ASN A 147 14.34 -1.77 -11.11
CA ASN A 147 13.78 -0.57 -11.73
C ASN A 147 12.40 -0.31 -11.15
N TRP A 148 12.27 0.77 -10.40
CA TRP A 148 11.02 1.15 -9.74
C TRP A 148 10.32 2.28 -10.47
N PHE A 149 9.01 2.13 -10.59
CA PHE A 149 8.12 3.09 -11.23
C PHE A 149 6.95 3.41 -10.29
N GLY A 150 6.42 4.62 -10.40
CA GLY A 150 5.19 5.04 -9.76
C GLY A 150 4.34 5.84 -10.74
N CYS A 151 3.03 5.66 -10.72
CA CYS A 151 2.12 6.52 -11.47
C CYS A 151 0.88 6.87 -10.66
N ASP A 152 0.40 8.08 -10.87
CA ASP A 152 -0.78 8.62 -10.21
C ASP A 152 -1.36 9.79 -11.05
N PRO A 153 -2.68 9.98 -11.08
CA PRO A 153 -3.27 11.14 -11.77
C PRO A 153 -3.10 12.47 -11.02
N ILE A 154 -2.69 12.47 -9.75
CA ILE A 154 -2.50 13.68 -8.93
C ILE A 154 -1.16 14.31 -9.27
N THR A 155 -1.18 15.37 -10.06
CA THR A 155 0.02 16.03 -10.61
C THR A 155 0.96 16.52 -9.51
N GLU A 156 0.44 17.19 -8.49
CA GLU A 156 1.23 17.76 -7.39
C GLU A 156 2.01 16.68 -6.61
N ALA A 157 1.39 15.52 -6.41
CA ALA A 157 2.01 14.39 -5.73
C ALA A 157 3.15 13.80 -6.57
N ILE A 158 2.94 13.65 -7.87
CA ILE A 158 3.93 13.11 -8.81
C ILE A 158 5.09 14.08 -9.02
N GLU A 159 4.84 15.37 -9.14
CA GLU A 159 5.90 16.38 -9.27
C GLU A 159 6.78 16.41 -8.03
N TRP A 160 6.17 16.44 -6.84
CA TRP A 160 6.92 16.32 -5.60
C TRP A 160 7.76 15.05 -5.55
N ALA A 161 7.19 13.90 -5.94
CA ALA A 161 7.89 12.63 -5.93
C ALA A 161 9.08 12.60 -6.91
N LYS A 162 8.93 13.15 -8.12
CA LYS A 162 10.02 13.29 -9.10
C LYS A 162 11.20 14.08 -8.57
N GLU A 163 10.93 15.19 -7.88
CA GLU A 163 11.98 16.07 -7.33
C GLU A 163 12.68 15.47 -6.10
N ASN A 164 11.94 14.69 -5.29
CA ASN A 164 12.39 14.33 -3.96
C ASN A 164 12.78 12.85 -3.80
N LEU A 165 12.41 11.99 -4.74
CA LEU A 165 12.66 10.54 -4.69
C LEU A 165 13.50 10.07 -5.90
N PRO A 166 14.80 10.38 -5.93
CA PRO A 166 15.66 10.04 -7.07
C PRO A 166 15.77 8.52 -7.25
N GLY A 167 15.91 8.08 -8.51
CA GLY A 167 16.07 6.68 -8.86
C GLY A 167 14.76 5.87 -8.92
N ILE A 168 13.61 6.56 -8.82
CA ILE A 168 12.29 6.04 -9.13
C ILE A 168 11.73 6.82 -10.32
N ASN A 169 11.14 6.12 -11.29
CA ASN A 169 10.56 6.74 -12.49
C ASN A 169 9.08 7.05 -12.24
N PHE A 170 8.77 8.29 -11.91
CA PHE A 170 7.39 8.72 -11.70
C PHE A 170 6.74 9.27 -12.95
N TYR A 171 5.46 8.94 -13.14
CA TYR A 171 4.67 9.40 -14.27
C TYR A 171 3.30 9.92 -13.81
N ASN A 172 2.95 11.12 -14.24
CA ASN A 172 1.59 11.63 -14.05
C ASN A 172 0.68 10.96 -15.07
N SER A 173 -0.18 10.07 -14.61
CA SER A 173 -1.06 9.28 -15.46
C SER A 173 -2.38 9.99 -15.75
N SER A 174 -3.06 9.55 -16.78
CA SER A 174 -4.49 9.86 -16.95
C SER A 174 -5.32 9.14 -15.88
N GLN A 175 -6.51 9.66 -15.62
CA GLN A 175 -7.53 9.01 -14.76
C GLN A 175 -8.21 7.82 -15.46
N ILE A 176 -7.99 7.66 -16.75
CA ILE A 176 -8.50 6.55 -17.58
C ILE A 176 -7.35 5.95 -18.40
N PRO A 177 -7.41 4.67 -18.75
CA PRO A 177 -6.43 4.06 -19.64
C PRO A 177 -6.41 4.72 -21.04
N PRO A 178 -5.29 4.59 -21.77
CA PRO A 178 -4.11 3.74 -21.45
C PRO A 178 -3.04 4.46 -20.61
N LEU A 179 -2.24 3.67 -19.89
CA LEU A 179 -1.00 4.13 -19.28
C LEU A 179 0.11 4.26 -20.34
N PRO A 180 1.08 5.17 -20.16
CA PRO A 180 2.14 5.42 -21.13
C PRO A 180 3.28 4.41 -21.04
N TYR A 181 2.96 3.16 -20.79
CA TYR A 181 3.92 2.06 -20.69
C TYR A 181 3.76 1.08 -21.85
N ASN A 182 4.85 0.40 -22.17
CA ASN A 182 4.86 -0.63 -23.20
C ASN A 182 4.13 -1.90 -22.71
N ASP A 183 3.65 -2.69 -23.65
CA ASP A 183 3.15 -4.03 -23.37
C ASP A 183 4.25 -4.86 -22.72
N ASN A 184 3.85 -5.68 -21.72
CA ASN A 184 4.75 -6.62 -21.05
C ASN A 184 5.99 -5.97 -20.39
N GLN A 185 5.86 -4.76 -19.89
CA GLN A 185 6.98 -4.00 -19.32
C GLN A 185 7.32 -4.40 -17.87
N PHE A 186 6.33 -4.81 -17.07
CA PHE A 186 6.49 -4.97 -15.63
C PHE A 186 6.40 -6.42 -15.18
N ALA A 187 7.36 -6.84 -14.35
CA ALA A 187 7.32 -8.13 -13.67
C ALA A 187 6.25 -8.19 -12.56
N MET A 188 5.92 -7.04 -11.98
CA MET A 188 4.84 -6.88 -11.02
C MET A 188 4.29 -5.46 -11.08
N VAL A 189 2.99 -5.35 -10.97
CA VAL A 189 2.27 -4.13 -10.61
C VAL A 189 1.64 -4.35 -9.25
N PHE A 190 1.74 -3.36 -8.35
CA PHE A 190 0.98 -3.40 -7.12
C PHE A 190 0.15 -2.12 -6.96
N ALA A 191 -1.00 -2.24 -6.29
CA ALA A 191 -1.95 -1.16 -6.11
C ALA A 191 -2.65 -1.30 -4.76
N ILE A 192 -2.30 -0.42 -3.83
CA ILE A 192 -2.86 -0.44 -2.48
C ILE A 192 -4.01 0.56 -2.38
N SER A 193 -5.21 0.05 -2.06
CA SER A 193 -6.43 0.87 -1.90
C SER A 193 -6.84 1.65 -3.16
N ILE A 194 -6.65 1.07 -4.34
CA ILE A 194 -7.08 1.66 -5.61
C ILE A 194 -8.36 0.99 -6.12
N TRP A 195 -8.38 -0.36 -6.19
CA TRP A 195 -9.60 -1.10 -6.57
C TRP A 195 -10.74 -1.00 -5.54
N SER A 196 -10.47 -0.46 -4.37
CA SER A 196 -11.49 -0.09 -3.38
C SER A 196 -12.34 1.12 -3.78
N HIS A 197 -12.04 1.75 -4.93
CA HIS A 197 -12.70 3.00 -5.34
C HIS A 197 -13.31 2.95 -6.74
N PHE A 198 -12.97 2.01 -7.59
CA PHE A 198 -13.46 1.97 -8.97
C PHE A 198 -14.90 1.44 -9.08
N SER A 199 -15.70 2.05 -9.97
CA SER A 199 -16.92 1.39 -10.46
C SER A 199 -16.56 0.07 -11.16
N GLU A 200 -17.54 -0.83 -11.31
CA GLU A 200 -17.32 -2.14 -11.96
C GLU A 200 -16.73 -1.98 -13.37
N LYS A 201 -17.26 -1.06 -14.16
CA LYS A 201 -16.77 -0.74 -15.50
C LYS A 201 -15.33 -0.25 -15.49
N ALA A 202 -15.01 0.67 -14.58
CA ALA A 202 -13.65 1.19 -14.42
C ALA A 202 -12.69 0.09 -13.96
N ALA A 203 -13.10 -0.72 -12.97
CA ALA A 203 -12.32 -1.85 -12.48
C ALA A 203 -11.94 -2.82 -13.60
N ILE A 204 -12.91 -3.28 -14.41
CA ILE A 204 -12.65 -4.17 -15.56
C ILE A 204 -11.70 -3.51 -16.56
N THR A 205 -11.90 -2.23 -16.85
CA THR A 205 -11.06 -1.51 -17.82
C THR A 205 -9.61 -1.41 -17.33
N TRP A 206 -9.41 -1.14 -16.06
CA TRP A 206 -8.09 -1.10 -15.45
C TRP A 206 -7.44 -2.49 -15.33
N PHE A 207 -8.20 -3.56 -15.04
CA PHE A 207 -7.66 -4.93 -15.08
C PHE A 207 -7.11 -5.30 -16.46
N LYS A 208 -7.78 -4.87 -17.55
CA LYS A 208 -7.30 -5.08 -18.93
C LYS A 208 -6.03 -4.30 -19.21
N GLU A 209 -5.97 -3.04 -18.79
CA GLU A 209 -4.79 -2.21 -18.97
C GLU A 209 -3.58 -2.74 -18.19
N ILE A 210 -3.78 -3.12 -16.92
CA ILE A 210 -2.72 -3.71 -16.11
C ILE A 210 -2.25 -5.05 -16.71
N ASN A 211 -3.17 -5.85 -17.26
CA ASN A 211 -2.80 -7.06 -17.99
C ASN A 211 -1.92 -6.75 -19.20
N ARG A 212 -2.22 -5.69 -19.96
CA ARG A 212 -1.40 -5.28 -21.11
C ARG A 212 0.04 -4.99 -20.72
N ILE A 213 0.25 -4.24 -19.63
CA ILE A 213 1.59 -3.76 -19.22
C ILE A 213 2.40 -4.77 -18.40
N ILE A 214 1.77 -5.78 -17.80
CA ILE A 214 2.46 -6.85 -17.05
C ILE A 214 3.03 -7.89 -18.05
N GLU A 215 4.27 -8.34 -17.82
CA GLU A 215 4.91 -9.42 -18.60
C GLU A 215 4.17 -10.77 -18.38
N PRO A 216 4.26 -11.74 -19.32
CA PRO A 216 3.72 -13.09 -19.11
C PRO A 216 4.22 -13.69 -17.80
N THR A 217 3.32 -14.30 -17.03
CA THR A 217 3.55 -14.79 -15.66
C THR A 217 3.95 -13.74 -14.61
N GLY A 218 3.88 -12.46 -14.94
CA GLY A 218 4.03 -11.36 -14.00
C GLY A 218 2.82 -11.22 -13.09
N LEU A 219 2.94 -10.44 -12.02
CA LEU A 219 1.96 -10.36 -10.95
C LEU A 219 1.24 -9.02 -10.91
N LEU A 220 -0.05 -9.06 -10.60
CA LEU A 220 -0.80 -7.95 -10.02
C LEU A 220 -1.07 -8.27 -8.55
N ILE A 221 -0.61 -7.40 -7.64
CA ILE A 221 -0.91 -7.45 -6.21
C ILE A 221 -1.75 -6.23 -5.87
N PHE A 222 -2.97 -6.43 -5.39
CA PHE A 222 -3.83 -5.29 -5.07
C PHE A 222 -4.65 -5.53 -3.82
N SER A 223 -5.07 -4.44 -3.18
CA SER A 223 -6.04 -4.47 -2.10
C SER A 223 -7.35 -3.81 -2.51
N THR A 224 -8.45 -4.33 -1.96
CA THR A 224 -9.80 -3.79 -2.16
C THR A 224 -10.67 -4.10 -0.95
N HIS A 225 -11.80 -3.41 -0.81
CA HIS A 225 -12.76 -3.75 0.22
C HIS A 225 -13.47 -5.08 -0.12
N GLY A 226 -13.79 -5.85 0.92
CA GLY A 226 -14.59 -7.06 0.87
C GLY A 226 -15.64 -7.06 1.99
N LEU A 227 -16.20 -8.22 2.32
CA LEU A 227 -17.17 -8.35 3.42
C LEU A 227 -16.60 -7.88 4.77
N ASN A 228 -15.30 -8.16 5.02
CA ASN A 228 -14.63 -7.69 6.23
C ASN A 228 -14.63 -6.17 6.36
N SER A 229 -14.51 -5.45 5.26
CA SER A 229 -14.54 -3.99 5.24
C SER A 229 -15.90 -3.42 5.63
N LEU A 230 -17.00 -4.05 5.23
CA LEU A 230 -18.34 -3.64 5.66
C LEU A 230 -18.49 -3.72 7.18
N GLN A 231 -18.03 -4.81 7.79
CA GLN A 231 -18.01 -4.96 9.24
C GLN A 231 -17.10 -3.94 9.90
N TYR A 232 -15.92 -3.69 9.32
CA TYR A 232 -14.96 -2.69 9.81
C TYR A 232 -15.60 -1.29 9.85
N TYR A 233 -16.25 -0.84 8.78
CA TYR A 233 -16.89 0.47 8.70
C TYR A 233 -18.07 0.60 9.65
N TYR A 234 -18.86 -0.45 9.84
CA TYR A 234 -19.93 -0.45 10.86
C TYR A 234 -19.36 -0.26 12.28
N GLN A 235 -18.29 -0.97 12.62
CA GLN A 235 -17.74 -0.98 13.97
C GLN A 235 -16.87 0.25 14.30
N ASN A 236 -16.17 0.79 13.32
CA ASN A 236 -15.14 1.80 13.56
C ASN A 236 -15.51 3.20 13.04
N ASP A 237 -16.20 3.29 11.92
CA ASP A 237 -16.51 4.57 11.25
C ASP A 237 -17.97 4.97 11.40
N GLY A 238 -18.77 4.16 12.12
CA GLY A 238 -20.16 4.48 12.42
C GLY A 238 -21.09 4.49 11.20
N LYS A 239 -20.73 3.75 10.13
CA LYS A 239 -21.63 3.57 8.98
C LYS A 239 -22.96 2.97 9.43
N PRO A 240 -24.13 3.53 9.05
CA PRO A 240 -25.43 3.04 9.48
C PRO A 240 -25.63 1.55 9.14
N GLU A 241 -26.20 0.79 10.07
CA GLU A 241 -26.44 -0.65 9.90
C GLU A 241 -27.24 -0.96 8.64
N THR A 242 -28.24 -0.14 8.32
CA THR A 242 -29.06 -0.30 7.11
C THR A 242 -28.27 -0.14 5.81
N GLU A 243 -27.27 0.74 5.80
CA GLU A 243 -26.38 0.92 4.64
C GLU A 243 -25.42 -0.28 4.50
N VAL A 244 -24.85 -0.73 5.62
CA VAL A 244 -23.99 -1.93 5.65
C VAL A 244 -24.74 -3.17 5.19
N GLN A 245 -25.98 -3.35 5.67
CA GLN A 245 -26.81 -4.48 5.27
C GLN A 245 -27.11 -4.44 3.76
N LYS A 246 -27.55 -3.29 3.23
CA LYS A 246 -27.85 -3.13 1.81
C LYS A 246 -26.60 -3.39 0.93
N ALA A 247 -25.46 -2.84 1.29
CA ALA A 247 -24.21 -3.08 0.59
C ALA A 247 -23.80 -4.57 0.65
N GLY A 248 -23.99 -5.20 1.81
CA GLY A 248 -23.72 -6.62 2.03
C GLY A 248 -24.63 -7.53 1.18
N GLU A 249 -25.92 -7.25 1.12
CA GLU A 249 -26.89 -7.98 0.27
C GLU A 249 -26.49 -7.88 -1.21
N THR A 250 -26.23 -6.66 -1.70
CA THR A 250 -25.75 -6.44 -3.08
C THR A 250 -24.47 -7.21 -3.36
N LEU A 251 -23.49 -7.11 -2.44
CA LEU A 251 -22.18 -7.75 -2.58
C LEU A 251 -22.30 -9.29 -2.63
N LEU A 252 -23.15 -9.87 -1.78
CA LEU A 252 -23.37 -11.32 -1.74
C LEU A 252 -24.14 -11.82 -2.97
N GLU A 253 -25.02 -11.01 -3.55
CA GLU A 253 -25.80 -11.36 -4.73
C GLU A 253 -24.95 -11.29 -6.02
N THR A 254 -24.16 -10.25 -6.18
CA THR A 254 -23.46 -9.93 -7.43
C THR A 254 -21.95 -10.16 -7.40
N GLY A 255 -21.38 -10.27 -6.20
CA GLY A 255 -19.93 -10.30 -5.98
C GLY A 255 -19.23 -8.93 -6.08
N PHE A 256 -19.98 -7.87 -6.43
CA PHE A 256 -19.48 -6.52 -6.61
C PHE A 256 -20.50 -5.48 -6.11
N CYS A 257 -20.05 -4.56 -5.26
CA CYS A 257 -20.88 -3.46 -4.80
C CYS A 257 -20.12 -2.15 -4.95
N TYR A 258 -20.76 -1.17 -5.57
CA TYR A 258 -20.21 0.19 -5.73
C TYR A 258 -21.15 1.22 -5.13
N GLU A 259 -20.59 2.13 -4.36
CA GLU A 259 -21.28 3.25 -3.73
C GLU A 259 -20.66 4.56 -4.24
N ASP A 260 -21.44 5.36 -4.94
CA ASP A 260 -21.05 6.70 -5.40
C ASP A 260 -21.18 7.69 -4.22
N VAL A 261 -20.15 7.73 -3.39
CA VAL A 261 -20.16 8.50 -2.14
C VAL A 261 -19.26 9.74 -2.18
N PHE A 262 -18.39 9.85 -3.19
CA PHE A 262 -17.47 10.97 -3.29
C PHE A 262 -18.01 12.07 -4.20
N LYS A 263 -17.77 13.31 -3.81
CA LYS A 263 -18.09 14.48 -4.65
C LYS A 263 -17.03 14.64 -5.73
N PRO A 264 -17.37 15.22 -6.90
CA PRO A 264 -16.38 15.61 -7.89
C PRO A 264 -15.25 16.43 -7.24
N GLY A 265 -14.02 16.17 -7.65
CA GLY A 265 -12.82 16.80 -7.07
C GLY A 265 -12.27 16.12 -5.81
N HIS A 266 -12.89 15.06 -5.31
CA HIS A 266 -12.34 14.30 -4.19
C HIS A 266 -10.98 13.67 -4.57
N TYR A 267 -9.95 13.95 -3.78
CA TYR A 267 -8.54 13.64 -4.11
C TYR A 267 -8.06 14.26 -5.44
N GLY A 268 -8.67 15.34 -5.92
CA GLY A 268 -8.32 15.94 -7.22
C GLY A 268 -8.78 15.12 -8.43
N LEU A 269 -9.72 14.20 -8.25
CA LEU A 269 -10.27 13.35 -9.31
C LEU A 269 -11.65 13.83 -9.72
N ASP A 270 -11.89 13.94 -11.03
CA ASP A 270 -13.15 14.42 -11.60
C ASP A 270 -14.05 13.29 -12.12
N LEU A 271 -13.79 12.02 -11.70
CA LEU A 271 -14.49 10.86 -12.23
C LEU A 271 -15.77 10.53 -11.47
N SER A 272 -16.85 10.31 -12.23
CA SER A 272 -18.08 9.68 -11.77
C SER A 272 -17.91 8.19 -11.40
N ASP A 273 -16.78 7.60 -11.75
CA ASP A 273 -16.44 6.18 -11.51
C ASP A 273 -15.50 5.99 -10.32
N TRP A 274 -15.44 6.95 -9.38
CA TRP A 274 -14.62 6.95 -8.19
C TRP A 274 -15.47 7.10 -6.93
N GLY A 275 -15.61 6.01 -6.16
CA GLY A 275 -16.44 5.92 -4.96
C GLY A 275 -15.91 4.89 -3.97
N ASN A 276 -16.79 4.18 -3.27
CA ASN A 276 -16.42 2.99 -2.51
C ASN A 276 -16.81 1.73 -3.27
N CYS A 277 -15.87 0.80 -3.38
CA CYS A 277 -16.06 -0.46 -4.08
C CYS A 277 -15.72 -1.64 -3.17
N TYR A 278 -16.56 -2.67 -3.20
CA TYR A 278 -16.39 -3.95 -2.49
C TYR A 278 -16.40 -5.06 -3.52
N ILE A 279 -15.42 -5.98 -3.44
CA ILE A 279 -15.25 -7.06 -4.43
C ILE A 279 -15.08 -8.38 -3.70
N LEU A 280 -15.84 -9.42 -4.11
CA LEU A 280 -15.66 -10.79 -3.63
C LEU A 280 -14.77 -11.61 -4.58
N PRO A 281 -14.11 -12.67 -4.06
CA PRO A 281 -13.35 -13.59 -4.91
C PRO A 281 -14.15 -14.18 -6.04
N GLU A 282 -15.44 -14.44 -5.85
CA GLU A 282 -16.36 -14.99 -6.85
C GLU A 282 -16.48 -14.09 -8.08
N TRP A 283 -16.51 -12.76 -7.87
CA TRP A 283 -16.53 -11.81 -8.98
C TRP A 283 -15.20 -11.84 -9.75
N ILE A 284 -14.06 -11.88 -9.04
CA ILE A 284 -12.74 -12.02 -9.64
C ILE A 284 -12.67 -13.31 -10.49
N LEU A 285 -13.13 -14.43 -9.93
CA LEU A 285 -13.14 -15.71 -10.61
C LEU A 285 -14.09 -15.72 -11.82
N GLY A 286 -15.24 -15.06 -11.72
CA GLY A 286 -16.21 -15.00 -12.82
C GLY A 286 -15.79 -14.11 -13.99
N ASN A 287 -15.09 -13.01 -13.71
CA ASN A 287 -14.82 -11.97 -14.72
C ASN A 287 -13.38 -11.94 -15.25
N LEU A 288 -12.40 -12.44 -14.49
CA LEU A 288 -10.98 -12.22 -14.81
C LEU A 288 -10.20 -13.51 -15.18
N LEU A 289 -10.77 -14.70 -15.00
CA LEU A 289 -10.02 -15.96 -15.19
C LEU A 289 -9.60 -16.25 -16.64
N CYS A 290 -10.12 -15.55 -17.63
CA CYS A 290 -9.61 -15.69 -19.00
C CYS A 290 -8.15 -15.23 -19.11
N ASP A 291 -7.82 -14.12 -18.46
CA ASP A 291 -6.56 -13.41 -18.58
C ASP A 291 -5.65 -13.57 -17.36
N TRP A 292 -6.23 -13.99 -16.23
CA TRP A 292 -5.58 -14.05 -14.94
C TRP A 292 -5.75 -15.41 -14.25
N LYS A 293 -4.79 -15.74 -13.39
CA LYS A 293 -4.84 -16.85 -12.45
C LYS A 293 -4.75 -16.30 -11.04
N LEU A 294 -5.73 -16.58 -10.20
CA LEU A 294 -5.69 -16.24 -8.77
C LEU A 294 -4.68 -17.15 -8.06
N LEU A 295 -3.62 -16.55 -7.49
CA LEU A 295 -2.60 -17.25 -6.72
C LEU A 295 -2.81 -17.16 -5.21
N LEU A 296 -3.27 -15.99 -4.73
CA LEU A 296 -3.44 -15.73 -3.31
C LEU A 296 -4.65 -14.83 -3.08
N TYR A 297 -5.39 -15.13 -2.03
CA TYR A 297 -6.44 -14.28 -1.47
C TYR A 297 -6.33 -14.28 0.05
N GLN A 298 -6.34 -13.10 0.67
CA GLN A 298 -6.21 -12.92 2.11
C GLN A 298 -7.23 -11.90 2.60
N VAL A 299 -8.19 -12.36 3.40
CA VAL A 299 -9.26 -11.52 3.96
C VAL A 299 -8.70 -10.55 4.99
N GLY A 300 -9.07 -9.26 4.89
CA GLY A 300 -8.73 -8.23 5.86
C GLY A 300 -7.24 -8.04 6.11
N ARG A 301 -6.38 -8.48 5.17
CA ARG A 301 -4.94 -8.49 5.39
C ARG A 301 -4.32 -7.09 5.43
N ALA A 302 -4.90 -6.12 4.72
CA ALA A 302 -4.47 -4.74 4.76
C ALA A 302 -5.26 -3.98 5.83
N ASP A 303 -4.58 -3.60 6.90
CA ASP A 303 -5.07 -2.84 8.06
C ASP A 303 -6.31 -3.44 8.76
N LEU A 304 -6.48 -4.78 8.70
CA LEU A 304 -7.67 -5.51 9.17
C LEU A 304 -8.97 -5.06 8.47
N ASN A 305 -8.85 -4.35 7.38
CA ASN A 305 -9.93 -3.77 6.62
C ASN A 305 -10.00 -4.42 5.24
N GLN A 306 -9.04 -4.12 4.37
CA GLN A 306 -9.08 -4.54 2.98
C GLN A 306 -8.51 -5.95 2.76
N ASP A 307 -9.09 -6.65 1.81
CA ASP A 307 -8.61 -7.93 1.31
C ASP A 307 -7.45 -7.73 0.34
N VAL A 308 -6.53 -8.68 0.31
CA VAL A 308 -5.38 -8.68 -0.59
C VAL A 308 -5.48 -9.83 -1.59
N TYR A 309 -5.30 -9.50 -2.86
CA TYR A 309 -5.30 -10.44 -3.97
C TYR A 309 -3.94 -10.46 -4.67
N VAL A 310 -3.52 -11.63 -5.13
CA VAL A 310 -2.42 -11.81 -6.06
C VAL A 310 -2.92 -12.55 -7.29
N LEU A 311 -2.87 -11.88 -8.43
CA LEU A 311 -3.19 -12.43 -9.74
C LEU A 311 -1.92 -12.58 -10.58
N GLU A 312 -1.79 -13.70 -11.28
CA GLU A 312 -0.72 -13.96 -12.26
C GLU A 312 -1.30 -13.81 -13.66
N LYS A 313 -0.64 -13.05 -14.53
CA LYS A 313 -1.01 -12.97 -15.95
C LYS A 313 -0.79 -14.31 -16.63
N LYS A 314 -1.77 -14.77 -17.39
CA LYS A 314 -1.69 -16.00 -18.20
C LYS A 314 -0.90 -15.84 -19.49
#